data_8a65f209aa50da5970b7c277449c0202
#
_entry.id   8a65f209aa50da5970b7c277449c0202
#
_cell.length_a   1.000
_cell.length_b   1.000
_cell.length_c   1.000
_cell.angle_alpha   90.00
_cell.angle_beta   90.00
_cell.angle_gamma   90.00
#
_symmetry.space_group_name_H-M   'P 1'
#
loop_
_entity.id
_entity.type
_entity.pdbx_description
1 polymer ?
#
loop_
_entity_poly.entity_id
_entity_poly.type
_entity_poly.pdbx_seq_one_letter_code
_entity_poly.pdbx_strand_id
1 'polypeptide(L)'
;MILRPLRILMVGLCFLAGGAHADDKPLHVAAVVNVDWRHPGPPFEGWGTALAWFGHVSGRFAEPYRTQLADLLYGRDGLALNIARYNIGGGNAPGTTPYLRAGGDIPGFWRKPRPNAGADGWNPDSDDAWDWSADAGQRWWLDAIKARVAPRELILEAFSNSPPYFMTRSGLVSGNVDPLEDNLIPGFETKFARYLARVTAELERRHGIRFRTLSPVNEPNTPYWFSTNRQEGAHWSPEAQSRMFVALARVLSESGMKTEIAGPDETNPQTFFMDWAGLSADAKAAIRQINVHSYEWIGKSGVSDIAETSGKRLWMSEVDLSPSNVREDINDMRPAIALAQQIVTDINSMNPRAWVLWQAVENKSSDPKNSSNWGLIKADFSNLERPDYRLTKKYWAFANFTRFIRPGYRFLKSDDPDALVAENPETNDVVIVAVNPGIVSRTLDIRLPDPKRGKSTCTTYVTQANDNLAASKPAACGGRLSVQSLPMSVVTVVSTPRK
;
A
#
# COMPACT_ATOMS: atom_id res chain seq x y z
N MET A 1 -53.24 -11.16 16.40
CA MET A 1 -53.08 -10.69 15.02
C MET A 1 -52.24 -11.70 14.27
N ILE A 2 -52.75 -12.29 13.24
CA ILE A 2 -52.51 -13.62 12.66
C ILE A 2 -51.19 -13.73 11.94
N LEU A 3 -50.31 -14.64 12.35
CA LEU A 3 -49.12 -15.07 11.64
C LEU A 3 -49.52 -16.03 10.50
N ARG A 4 -49.13 -15.71 9.27
CA ARG A 4 -49.23 -16.64 8.13
C ARG A 4 -47.89 -17.39 7.96
N PRO A 5 -47.89 -18.71 7.74
CA PRO A 5 -46.67 -19.49 7.53
C PRO A 5 -46.21 -19.38 6.08
N LEU A 6 -44.89 -19.23 5.93
CA LEU A 6 -44.15 -19.26 4.66
C LEU A 6 -44.08 -20.73 4.18
N ARG A 7 -44.63 -21.02 3.00
CA ARG A 7 -44.52 -22.36 2.36
C ARG A 7 -43.14 -22.47 1.69
N ILE A 8 -42.33 -23.39 2.19
CA ILE A 8 -41.11 -23.84 1.54
C ILE A 8 -41.50 -24.80 0.44
N LEU A 9 -41.17 -24.47 -0.80
CA LEU A 9 -41.36 -25.35 -1.97
C LEU A 9 -40.11 -26.26 -2.06
N MET A 10 -40.26 -27.54 -1.68
CA MET A 10 -39.27 -28.56 -1.95
C MET A 10 -39.40 -28.96 -3.43
N VAL A 11 -38.37 -28.67 -4.21
CA VAL A 11 -38.21 -29.25 -5.57
C VAL A 11 -37.46 -30.57 -5.42
N GLY A 12 -38.16 -31.67 -5.58
CA GLY A 12 -37.56 -33.00 -5.60
C GLY A 12 -36.81 -33.21 -6.91
N LEU A 13 -35.49 -33.43 -6.81
CA LEU A 13 -34.66 -33.86 -7.94
C LEU A 13 -34.77 -35.40 -8.07
N CYS A 14 -35.44 -35.90 -9.12
CA CYS A 14 -35.36 -37.30 -9.51
C CYS A 14 -34.00 -37.57 -10.17
N PHE A 15 -33.17 -38.38 -9.54
CA PHE A 15 -31.99 -38.96 -10.18
C PHE A 15 -32.43 -40.07 -11.14
N LEU A 16 -32.35 -39.82 -12.44
CA LEU A 16 -32.29 -40.87 -13.46
C LEU A 16 -30.81 -41.24 -13.66
N ALA A 17 -30.45 -42.43 -13.23
CA ALA A 17 -29.15 -43.05 -13.54
C ALA A 17 -29.14 -43.46 -15.01
N GLY A 18 -28.55 -42.59 -15.84
CA GLY A 18 -28.19 -42.91 -17.22
C GLY A 18 -26.68 -42.73 -17.36
N GLY A 19 -25.94 -43.84 -17.45
CA GLY A 19 -24.50 -43.83 -17.72
C GLY A 19 -24.23 -43.26 -19.12
N ALA A 20 -23.74 -42.02 -19.15
CA ALA A 20 -23.03 -41.48 -20.29
C ALA A 20 -21.69 -40.99 -19.73
N HIS A 21 -20.58 -41.47 -20.28
CA HIS A 21 -19.27 -40.86 -20.10
C HIS A 21 -19.38 -39.43 -20.67
N ALA A 22 -19.68 -38.47 -19.82
CA ALA A 22 -19.50 -37.09 -20.15
C ALA A 22 -17.99 -36.87 -20.22
N ASP A 23 -17.49 -36.46 -21.36
CA ASP A 23 -16.17 -35.80 -21.46
C ASP A 23 -16.12 -34.69 -20.42
N ASP A 24 -15.39 -34.92 -19.34
CA ASP A 24 -15.13 -33.93 -18.29
C ASP A 24 -14.23 -32.82 -18.85
N LYS A 25 -14.74 -32.06 -19.82
CA LYS A 25 -14.10 -30.79 -20.17
C LYS A 25 -14.30 -29.86 -19.01
N PRO A 26 -13.22 -29.29 -18.44
CA PRO A 26 -13.35 -28.35 -17.36
C PRO A 26 -14.29 -27.21 -17.80
N LEU A 27 -15.22 -26.85 -16.94
CA LEU A 27 -16.13 -25.72 -17.17
C LEU A 27 -15.31 -24.51 -17.58
N HIS A 28 -15.69 -23.87 -18.69
CA HIS A 28 -14.98 -22.75 -19.28
C HIS A 28 -15.95 -21.59 -19.56
N VAL A 29 -15.57 -20.39 -19.17
CA VAL A 29 -16.32 -19.16 -19.41
C VAL A 29 -15.51 -18.28 -20.36
N ALA A 30 -16.12 -17.88 -21.47
CA ALA A 30 -15.54 -16.89 -22.38
C ALA A 30 -16.33 -15.57 -22.31
N ALA A 31 -15.63 -14.47 -22.20
CA ALA A 31 -16.20 -13.13 -22.17
C ALA A 31 -15.47 -12.19 -23.14
N VAL A 32 -16.23 -11.32 -23.81
CA VAL A 32 -15.65 -10.21 -24.58
C VAL A 32 -15.57 -9.02 -23.63
N VAL A 33 -14.38 -8.45 -23.48
CA VAL A 33 -14.14 -7.32 -22.59
C VAL A 33 -14.07 -6.04 -23.43
N ASN A 34 -14.90 -5.08 -23.08
CA ASN A 34 -14.88 -3.74 -23.67
C ASN A 34 -13.98 -2.84 -22.82
N VAL A 35 -13.09 -2.12 -23.52
CA VAL A 35 -12.14 -1.20 -22.91
C VAL A 35 -12.39 0.20 -23.45
N ASP A 36 -12.45 1.19 -22.58
CA ASP A 36 -12.56 2.60 -22.98
C ASP A 36 -11.18 3.18 -23.32
N TRP A 37 -10.82 3.07 -24.58
CA TRP A 37 -9.56 3.59 -25.11
C TRP A 37 -9.52 5.10 -25.30
N ARG A 38 -10.65 5.79 -25.20
CA ARG A 38 -10.75 7.23 -25.48
C ARG A 38 -10.52 8.08 -24.24
N HIS A 39 -10.74 7.52 -23.07
CA HIS A 39 -10.63 8.23 -21.80
C HIS A 39 -9.63 7.55 -20.85
N PRO A 40 -8.33 7.60 -21.18
CA PRO A 40 -7.31 7.04 -20.31
C PRO A 40 -7.22 7.83 -19.01
N GLY A 41 -6.93 7.13 -17.93
CA GLY A 41 -6.70 7.72 -16.61
C GLY A 41 -5.47 8.64 -16.58
N PRO A 42 -5.18 9.27 -15.45
CA PRO A 42 -3.99 10.07 -15.24
C PRO A 42 -2.72 9.22 -15.39
N PRO A 43 -1.56 9.85 -15.66
CA PRO A 43 -0.29 9.13 -15.62
C PRO A 43 -0.08 8.47 -14.25
N PHE A 44 0.19 7.16 -14.28
CA PHE A 44 0.49 6.39 -13.09
C PHE A 44 1.90 6.72 -12.58
N GLU A 45 2.04 6.98 -11.31
CA GLU A 45 3.29 7.38 -10.67
C GLU A 45 4.09 6.16 -10.19
N GLY A 46 3.41 5.03 -9.93
CA GLY A 46 4.08 3.76 -9.64
C GLY A 46 3.54 3.00 -8.43
N TRP A 47 4.32 1.99 -8.07
CA TRP A 47 4.04 1.03 -7.02
C TRP A 47 4.99 1.23 -5.85
N GLY A 48 4.49 1.07 -4.64
CA GLY A 48 5.30 1.28 -3.45
C GLY A 48 4.99 0.35 -2.29
N THR A 49 5.75 0.58 -1.22
CA THR A 49 5.47 0.00 0.10
C THR A 49 5.85 0.98 1.20
N ALA A 50 5.13 0.95 2.33
CA ALA A 50 5.63 1.57 3.54
C ALA A 50 6.83 0.78 4.07
N LEU A 51 7.80 1.46 4.66
CA LEU A 51 8.95 0.85 5.33
C LEU A 51 8.65 0.45 6.78
N ALA A 52 7.54 0.94 7.34
CA ALA A 52 7.06 0.48 8.62
C ALA A 52 6.57 -0.97 8.46
N TRP A 53 6.89 -1.76 9.27
CA TRP A 53 7.65 -2.01 10.46
C TRP A 53 8.97 -2.71 10.09
N PHE A 54 8.98 -3.30 8.88
CA PHE A 54 10.09 -4.14 8.45
C PHE A 54 11.39 -3.36 8.23
N GLY A 55 11.32 -2.13 7.75
CA GLY A 55 12.51 -1.34 7.41
C GLY A 55 13.41 -1.10 8.61
N HIS A 56 12.79 -0.83 9.79
CA HIS A 56 13.53 -0.67 11.03
C HIS A 56 14.36 -1.91 11.41
N VAL A 57 13.80 -3.11 11.21
CA VAL A 57 14.47 -4.36 11.56
C VAL A 57 15.38 -4.85 10.43
N SER A 58 14.82 -4.98 9.21
CA SER A 58 15.52 -5.63 8.10
C SER A 58 16.69 -4.80 7.54
N GLY A 59 16.67 -3.47 7.72
CA GLY A 59 17.83 -2.65 7.40
C GLY A 59 19.04 -2.92 8.29
N ARG A 60 18.86 -3.67 9.39
CA ARG A 60 19.93 -4.14 10.30
C ARG A 60 20.32 -5.61 10.06
N PHE A 61 19.66 -6.30 9.15
CA PHE A 61 20.09 -7.66 8.79
C PHE A 61 21.51 -7.66 8.28
N ALA A 62 22.23 -8.75 8.59
CA ALA A 62 23.58 -8.94 8.06
C ALA A 62 23.57 -9.05 6.53
N GLU A 63 24.69 -8.69 5.91
CA GLU A 63 24.90 -8.97 4.50
C GLU A 63 25.08 -10.50 4.27
N PRO A 64 24.57 -11.04 3.17
CA PRO A 64 23.95 -10.32 2.04
C PRO A 64 22.41 -10.14 2.14
N TYR A 65 21.79 -10.48 3.26
CA TYR A 65 20.33 -10.60 3.38
C TYR A 65 19.57 -9.30 3.13
N ARG A 66 19.98 -8.18 3.75
CA ARG A 66 19.29 -6.89 3.52
C ARG A 66 19.45 -6.41 2.09
N THR A 67 20.64 -6.62 1.48
CA THR A 67 20.88 -6.30 0.07
C THR A 67 19.98 -7.14 -0.85
N GLN A 68 19.83 -8.43 -0.60
CA GLN A 68 18.93 -9.31 -1.36
C GLN A 68 17.46 -8.87 -1.22
N LEU A 69 17.02 -8.48 -0.02
CA LEU A 69 15.67 -7.95 0.16
C LEU A 69 15.44 -6.66 -0.63
N ALA A 70 16.44 -5.78 -0.65
CA ALA A 70 16.35 -4.55 -1.43
C ALA A 70 16.30 -4.84 -2.94
N ASP A 71 17.04 -5.83 -3.43
CA ASP A 71 16.98 -6.29 -4.83
C ASP A 71 15.59 -6.88 -5.16
N LEU A 72 15.03 -7.69 -4.27
CA LEU A 72 13.71 -8.28 -4.44
C LEU A 72 12.61 -7.21 -4.52
N LEU A 73 12.70 -6.12 -3.75
CA LEU A 73 11.66 -5.09 -3.71
C LEU A 73 11.88 -4.01 -4.78
N TYR A 74 13.08 -3.46 -4.90
CA TYR A 74 13.37 -2.29 -5.72
C TYR A 74 14.27 -2.56 -6.93
N GLY A 75 14.89 -3.74 -7.00
CA GLY A 75 15.66 -4.18 -8.16
C GLY A 75 14.77 -4.44 -9.39
N ARG A 76 15.31 -4.23 -10.59
CA ARG A 76 14.59 -4.42 -11.87
C ARG A 76 14.09 -5.85 -12.08
N ASP A 77 14.83 -6.83 -11.58
CA ASP A 77 14.47 -8.25 -11.66
C ASP A 77 13.60 -8.71 -10.48
N GLY A 78 13.42 -7.86 -9.49
CA GLY A 78 12.49 -8.01 -8.38
C GLY A 78 11.10 -7.47 -8.69
N LEU A 79 10.47 -6.83 -7.72
CA LEU A 79 9.18 -6.13 -7.90
C LEU A 79 9.33 -4.79 -8.64
N ALA A 80 10.53 -4.27 -8.74
CA ALA A 80 10.83 -2.99 -9.36
C ALA A 80 9.99 -1.83 -8.81
N LEU A 81 9.74 -1.80 -7.48
CA LEU A 81 9.04 -0.71 -6.83
C LEU A 81 9.83 0.61 -7.02
N ASN A 82 9.11 1.73 -7.03
CA ASN A 82 9.71 3.05 -7.18
C ASN A 82 9.22 4.07 -6.14
N ILE A 83 8.30 3.66 -5.26
CA ILE A 83 7.76 4.49 -4.19
C ILE A 83 8.10 3.85 -2.84
N ALA A 84 8.53 4.68 -1.86
CA ALA A 84 8.69 4.25 -0.48
C ALA A 84 8.09 5.28 0.47
N ARG A 85 7.33 4.81 1.47
CA ARG A 85 6.84 5.61 2.58
C ARG A 85 7.72 5.37 3.81
N TYR A 86 8.43 6.40 4.26
CA TYR A 86 9.31 6.37 5.43
C TYR A 86 8.52 6.76 6.68
N ASN A 87 8.46 5.87 7.67
CA ASN A 87 7.81 6.17 8.94
C ASN A 87 8.75 6.96 9.87
N ILE A 88 8.40 8.21 10.13
CA ILE A 88 9.04 9.00 11.20
C ILE A 88 8.44 8.56 12.53
N GLY A 89 9.17 7.72 13.27
CA GLY A 89 8.69 7.14 14.52
C GLY A 89 8.48 8.17 15.63
N GLY A 90 7.47 7.92 16.46
CA GLY A 90 7.25 8.68 17.69
C GLY A 90 8.27 8.32 18.77
N GLY A 91 8.57 7.04 18.92
CA GLY A 91 9.44 6.50 19.97
C GLY A 91 8.83 6.57 21.37
N ASN A 92 8.81 5.44 22.06
CA ASN A 92 8.34 5.34 23.44
C ASN A 92 9.34 5.90 24.47
N ALA A 93 8.84 6.17 25.68
CA ALA A 93 9.67 6.59 26.80
C ALA A 93 10.77 5.54 27.06
N PRO A 94 12.02 5.98 27.29
CA PRO A 94 13.09 5.07 27.68
C PRO A 94 12.73 4.25 28.93
N GLY A 95 12.91 2.92 28.86
CA GLY A 95 12.55 2.00 29.92
C GLY A 95 11.10 1.51 29.89
N THR A 96 10.31 1.94 28.90
CA THR A 96 8.99 1.33 28.65
C THR A 96 9.18 -0.15 28.35
N THR A 97 8.44 -1.02 29.05
CA THR A 97 8.43 -2.45 28.73
C THR A 97 7.96 -2.66 27.28
N PRO A 98 8.70 -3.42 26.47
CA PRO A 98 8.30 -3.66 25.08
C PRO A 98 6.91 -4.30 25.01
N TYR A 99 5.99 -3.65 24.32
CA TYR A 99 4.61 -4.13 24.13
C TYR A 99 4.18 -4.08 22.65
N LEU A 100 4.90 -3.29 21.85
CA LEU A 100 4.63 -3.22 20.42
C LEU A 100 5.06 -4.52 19.72
N ARG A 101 4.43 -4.81 18.60
CA ARG A 101 4.78 -5.99 17.80
C ARG A 101 6.18 -5.86 17.20
N ALA A 102 6.75 -6.98 16.79
CA ALA A 102 8.09 -7.00 16.18
C ALA A 102 8.20 -6.00 15.02
N GLY A 103 9.17 -5.10 15.11
CA GLY A 103 9.40 -4.02 14.15
C GLY A 103 8.54 -2.78 14.33
N GLY A 104 7.49 -2.82 15.16
CA GLY A 104 6.56 -1.71 15.38
C GLY A 104 7.05 -0.64 16.37
N ASP A 105 8.17 -0.85 17.03
CA ASP A 105 8.79 0.12 17.94
C ASP A 105 9.81 0.97 17.17
N ILE A 106 9.31 1.96 16.45
CA ILE A 106 10.15 2.83 15.62
C ILE A 106 10.79 3.92 16.48
N PRO A 107 12.12 4.05 16.50
CA PRO A 107 12.78 5.08 17.29
C PRO A 107 12.43 6.50 16.83
N GLY A 108 12.16 7.38 17.79
CA GLY A 108 12.08 8.81 17.52
C GLY A 108 13.49 9.43 17.40
N PHE A 109 13.61 10.51 16.62
CA PHE A 109 14.86 11.26 16.42
C PHE A 109 15.16 12.29 17.52
N TRP A 110 14.55 12.12 18.70
CA TRP A 110 14.71 13.01 19.85
C TRP A 110 15.65 12.42 20.90
N ARG A 111 16.40 13.27 21.56
CA ARG A 111 17.08 12.89 22.80
C ARG A 111 16.11 13.05 23.97
N LYS A 112 16.24 12.17 24.95
CA LYS A 112 15.42 12.16 26.16
C LYS A 112 15.29 13.57 26.75
N PRO A 113 14.07 14.08 26.90
CA PRO A 113 13.85 15.29 27.69
C PRO A 113 14.38 15.10 29.11
N ARG A 114 14.81 16.17 29.76
CA ARG A 114 15.28 16.09 31.14
C ARG A 114 14.22 15.41 32.01
N PRO A 115 14.61 14.60 33.02
CA PRO A 115 13.65 14.03 33.95
C PRO A 115 12.75 15.14 34.52
N ASN A 116 11.45 14.91 34.56
CA ASN A 116 10.41 15.85 35.02
C ASN A 116 10.20 17.11 34.17
N ALA A 117 10.77 17.19 32.99
CA ALA A 117 10.60 18.39 32.14
C ALA A 117 9.29 18.40 31.34
N GLY A 118 8.49 17.32 31.40
CA GLY A 118 7.26 17.21 30.60
C GLY A 118 7.48 17.43 29.10
N ALA A 119 6.41 17.61 28.36
CA ALA A 119 6.48 17.94 26.92
C ALA A 119 7.16 19.30 26.66
N ASP A 120 7.09 20.25 27.57
CA ASP A 120 7.71 21.57 27.46
C ASP A 120 9.23 21.52 27.61
N GLY A 121 9.78 20.44 28.16
CA GLY A 121 11.22 20.28 28.36
C GLY A 121 12.01 19.86 27.14
N TRP A 122 11.35 19.58 26.00
CA TRP A 122 12.00 19.28 24.74
C TRP A 122 11.96 20.47 23.80
N ASN A 123 13.12 21.00 23.44
CA ASN A 123 13.24 22.18 22.59
C ASN A 123 13.76 21.78 21.19
N PRO A 124 12.92 21.85 20.12
CA PRO A 124 13.33 21.50 18.76
C PRO A 124 14.39 22.43 18.16
N ASP A 125 14.63 23.62 18.76
CA ASP A 125 15.60 24.57 18.26
C ASP A 125 17.00 24.33 18.85
N SER A 126 17.14 23.40 19.81
CA SER A 126 18.43 22.99 20.38
C SER A 126 18.96 21.75 19.67
N ASP A 127 20.21 21.77 19.22
CA ASP A 127 20.86 20.61 18.61
C ASP A 127 20.98 19.41 19.58
N ASP A 128 21.07 19.69 20.88
CA ASP A 128 21.12 18.68 21.93
C ASP A 128 19.79 17.90 22.09
N ALA A 129 18.70 18.43 21.53
CA ALA A 129 17.38 17.77 21.56
C ALA A 129 17.25 16.61 20.58
N TRP A 130 18.22 16.41 19.69
CA TRP A 130 18.11 15.47 18.59
C TRP A 130 19.08 14.29 18.68
N ASP A 131 18.58 13.09 18.32
CA ASP A 131 19.40 11.91 18.09
C ASP A 131 19.38 11.53 16.62
N TRP A 132 20.37 12.01 15.89
CA TRP A 132 20.51 11.71 14.46
C TRP A 132 21.11 10.33 14.18
N SER A 133 21.43 9.54 15.21
CA SER A 133 21.82 8.12 15.06
C SER A 133 20.62 7.18 15.06
N ALA A 134 19.43 7.65 15.48
CA ALA A 134 18.21 6.87 15.55
C ALA A 134 17.84 6.23 14.20
N ASP A 135 17.06 5.18 14.28
CA ASP A 135 16.45 4.47 13.15
C ASP A 135 17.42 4.12 12.00
N ALA A 136 18.56 3.54 12.34
CA ALA A 136 19.57 3.14 11.38
C ALA A 136 19.02 2.16 10.31
N GLY A 137 18.00 1.37 10.64
CA GLY A 137 17.38 0.40 9.73
C GLY A 137 16.69 1.07 8.56
N GLN A 138 15.68 1.93 8.81
CA GLN A 138 14.99 2.61 7.72
C GLN A 138 15.91 3.57 6.96
N ARG A 139 16.89 4.20 7.64
CA ARG A 139 17.87 5.05 6.96
C ARG A 139 18.74 4.26 5.97
N TRP A 140 19.11 3.02 6.30
CA TRP A 140 19.80 2.13 5.34
C TRP A 140 18.93 1.86 4.10
N TRP A 141 17.60 1.68 4.30
CA TRP A 141 16.68 1.49 3.18
C TRP A 141 16.62 2.69 2.26
N LEU A 142 16.70 3.93 2.76
CA LEU A 142 16.75 5.12 1.89
C LEU A 142 17.92 5.06 0.90
N ASP A 143 19.10 4.71 1.38
CA ASP A 143 20.30 4.58 0.53
C ASP A 143 20.19 3.39 -0.43
N ALA A 144 19.67 2.26 0.04
CA ALA A 144 19.48 1.06 -0.76
C ALA A 144 18.47 1.26 -1.91
N ILE A 145 17.37 1.98 -1.64
CA ILE A 145 16.34 2.33 -2.63
C ILE A 145 16.90 3.31 -3.65
N LYS A 146 17.55 4.38 -3.19
CA LYS A 146 18.19 5.38 -4.05
C LYS A 146 19.20 4.75 -5.02
N ALA A 147 19.91 3.72 -4.59
CA ALA A 147 20.88 3.02 -5.42
C ALA A 147 20.24 2.17 -6.54
N ARG A 148 18.96 1.80 -6.42
CA ARG A 148 18.25 0.88 -7.33
C ARG A 148 17.24 1.55 -8.25
N VAL A 149 16.64 2.63 -7.78
CA VAL A 149 15.57 3.34 -8.52
C VAL A 149 16.16 4.56 -9.22
N ALA A 150 15.84 4.71 -10.51
CA ALA A 150 16.28 5.87 -11.27
C ALA A 150 15.75 7.18 -10.63
N PRO A 151 16.56 8.24 -10.49
CA PRO A 151 16.17 9.46 -9.78
C PRO A 151 14.86 10.09 -10.28
N ARG A 152 14.57 9.99 -11.57
CA ARG A 152 13.33 10.50 -12.18
C ARG A 152 12.07 9.70 -11.83
N GLU A 153 12.22 8.46 -11.40
CA GLU A 153 11.12 7.55 -11.06
C GLU A 153 10.94 7.43 -9.54
N LEU A 154 11.99 7.74 -8.76
CA LEU A 154 11.97 7.61 -7.31
C LEU A 154 11.03 8.64 -6.68
N ILE A 155 10.07 8.16 -5.91
CA ILE A 155 9.19 8.98 -5.10
C ILE A 155 9.28 8.53 -3.65
N LEU A 156 9.63 9.46 -2.78
CA LEU A 156 9.66 9.23 -1.35
C LEU A 156 8.58 10.08 -0.67
N GLU A 157 7.84 9.47 0.23
CA GLU A 157 6.93 10.11 1.16
C GLU A 157 7.39 9.84 2.58
N ALA A 158 7.41 10.87 3.42
CA ALA A 158 7.54 10.71 4.86
C ALA A 158 6.13 10.69 5.47
N PHE A 159 5.92 9.87 6.51
CA PHE A 159 4.67 9.86 7.25
C PHE A 159 4.91 9.55 8.72
N SER A 160 3.93 9.77 9.57
CA SER A 160 4.03 9.46 10.99
C SER A 160 2.76 8.80 11.50
N ASN A 161 2.93 7.69 12.22
CA ASN A 161 1.83 6.98 12.89
C ASN A 161 1.46 7.65 14.21
N SER A 162 2.41 8.23 14.93
CA SER A 162 2.19 8.83 16.25
C SER A 162 3.18 9.93 16.56
N PRO A 163 2.75 10.96 17.30
CA PRO A 163 3.70 11.91 17.90
C PRO A 163 4.65 11.21 18.89
N PRO A 164 5.83 11.79 19.17
CA PRO A 164 6.69 11.36 20.27
C PRO A 164 5.91 11.22 21.60
N TYR A 165 6.23 10.19 22.39
CA TYR A 165 5.50 9.86 23.62
C TYR A 165 5.27 11.07 24.54
N PHE A 166 6.23 11.98 24.65
CA PHE A 166 6.16 13.17 25.50
C PHE A 166 5.27 14.29 24.92
N MET A 167 4.77 14.12 23.69
CA MET A 167 3.76 14.99 23.08
C MET A 167 2.37 14.37 23.11
N THR A 168 2.24 13.13 23.58
CA THR A 168 0.94 12.42 23.66
C THR A 168 0.32 12.57 25.04
N ARG A 169 -1.02 12.60 25.09
CA ARG A 169 -1.79 12.66 26.36
C ARG A 169 -1.62 11.40 27.20
N SER A 170 -1.54 10.26 26.53
CA SER A 170 -1.34 8.95 27.18
C SER A 170 0.11 8.71 27.66
N GLY A 171 1.08 9.47 27.15
CA GLY A 171 2.50 9.17 27.36
C GLY A 171 3.00 7.94 26.57
N LEU A 172 2.20 7.43 25.63
CA LEU A 172 2.50 6.25 24.81
C LEU A 172 2.28 6.60 23.32
N VAL A 173 2.99 5.88 22.45
CA VAL A 173 2.87 6.07 20.99
C VAL A 173 1.79 5.21 20.33
N SER A 174 1.09 4.36 21.10
CA SER A 174 0.11 3.39 20.58
C SER A 174 -1.34 3.90 20.54
N GLY A 175 -1.62 5.06 21.15
CA GLY A 175 -2.95 5.63 21.25
C GLY A 175 -3.27 6.16 22.63
N ASN A 176 -4.56 6.40 22.88
CA ASN A 176 -5.07 6.94 24.15
C ASN A 176 -5.83 5.87 24.95
N VAL A 177 -6.19 6.18 26.19
CA VAL A 177 -7.05 5.31 27.02
C VAL A 177 -8.43 5.21 26.38
N ASP A 178 -9.02 6.35 25.98
CA ASP A 178 -10.20 6.39 25.12
C ASP A 178 -9.72 6.56 23.65
N PRO A 179 -10.01 5.61 22.76
CA PRO A 179 -9.57 5.67 21.37
C PRO A 179 -10.29 6.72 20.52
N LEU A 180 -11.33 7.35 21.05
CA LEU A 180 -12.06 8.46 20.41
C LEU A 180 -11.53 9.83 20.83
N GLU A 181 -10.58 9.88 21.78
CA GLU A 181 -9.95 11.13 22.20
C GLU A 181 -8.61 11.36 21.51
N ASP A 182 -8.41 12.60 21.03
CA ASP A 182 -7.15 13.03 20.43
C ASP A 182 -5.97 12.76 21.35
N ASN A 183 -4.93 12.10 20.84
CA ASN A 183 -3.78 11.73 21.67
C ASN A 183 -2.69 12.80 21.71
N LEU A 184 -2.65 13.76 20.77
CA LEU A 184 -1.74 14.89 20.88
C LEU A 184 -2.16 15.82 22.04
N ILE A 185 -1.22 16.28 22.85
CA ILE A 185 -1.46 17.32 23.85
C ILE A 185 -1.91 18.60 23.13
N PRO A 186 -3.06 19.19 23.50
CA PRO A 186 -3.57 20.41 22.86
C PRO A 186 -2.53 21.54 22.82
N GLY A 187 -2.39 22.17 21.66
CA GLY A 187 -1.40 23.24 21.44
C GLY A 187 -0.01 22.77 21.02
N PHE A 188 0.22 21.47 20.91
CA PHE A 188 1.51 20.90 20.48
C PHE A 188 1.62 20.70 18.96
N GLU A 189 0.61 21.09 18.17
CA GLU A 189 0.61 20.92 16.72
C GLU A 189 1.85 21.54 16.05
N THR A 190 2.23 22.75 16.44
CA THR A 190 3.43 23.41 15.90
C THR A 190 4.72 22.71 16.33
N LYS A 191 4.78 22.21 17.56
CA LYS A 191 5.95 21.48 18.07
C LYS A 191 6.13 20.15 17.34
N PHE A 192 5.04 19.43 17.12
CA PHE A 192 5.04 18.19 16.34
C PHE A 192 5.35 18.46 14.86
N ALA A 193 4.78 19.50 14.25
CA ALA A 193 5.13 19.93 12.89
C ALA A 193 6.63 20.23 12.73
N ARG A 194 7.25 20.90 13.70
CA ARG A 194 8.71 21.13 13.71
C ARG A 194 9.51 19.84 13.82
N TYR A 195 9.05 18.89 14.65
CA TYR A 195 9.66 17.56 14.73
C TYR A 195 9.69 16.89 13.36
N LEU A 196 8.53 16.79 12.71
CA LEU A 196 8.40 16.15 11.40
C LEU A 196 9.22 16.85 10.30
N ALA A 197 9.13 18.18 10.23
CA ALA A 197 9.85 18.96 9.24
C ALA A 197 11.37 18.86 9.41
N ARG A 198 11.88 18.96 10.67
CA ARG A 198 13.33 18.87 10.94
C ARG A 198 13.87 17.47 10.63
N VAL A 199 13.15 16.40 10.99
CA VAL A 199 13.55 15.03 10.64
C VAL A 199 13.58 14.86 9.13
N THR A 200 12.53 15.28 8.43
CA THR A 200 12.46 15.21 6.97
C THR A 200 13.64 15.93 6.31
N ALA A 201 13.92 17.17 6.70
CA ALA A 201 15.02 17.96 6.15
C ALA A 201 16.39 17.32 6.43
N GLU A 202 16.59 16.76 7.62
CA GLU A 202 17.87 16.15 7.99
C GLU A 202 18.10 14.83 7.26
N LEU A 203 17.05 14.03 7.04
CA LEU A 203 17.13 12.83 6.21
C LEU A 203 17.44 13.19 4.74
N GLU A 204 16.79 14.21 4.18
CA GLU A 204 17.10 14.71 2.84
C GLU A 204 18.58 15.11 2.71
N ARG A 205 19.06 15.88 3.67
CA ARG A 205 20.44 16.37 3.68
C ARG A 205 21.47 15.23 3.81
N ARG A 206 21.23 14.27 4.72
CA ARG A 206 22.18 13.17 4.99
C ARG A 206 22.25 12.16 3.88
N HIS A 207 21.10 11.83 3.28
CA HIS A 207 21.00 10.77 2.27
C HIS A 207 21.01 11.33 0.83
N GLY A 208 21.01 12.65 0.64
CA GLY A 208 20.96 13.28 -0.67
C GLY A 208 19.73 12.84 -1.47
N ILE A 209 18.57 12.83 -0.81
CA ILE A 209 17.26 12.45 -1.33
C ILE A 209 16.30 13.63 -1.20
N ARG A 210 15.06 13.45 -1.66
CA ARG A 210 13.98 14.40 -1.46
C ARG A 210 12.69 13.66 -1.15
N PHE A 211 12.03 14.04 -0.07
CA PHE A 211 10.65 13.63 0.19
C PHE A 211 9.70 14.56 -0.56
N ARG A 212 8.93 13.99 -1.48
CA ARG A 212 7.93 14.75 -2.24
C ARG A 212 6.80 15.23 -1.32
N THR A 213 6.36 14.33 -0.43
CA THR A 213 5.24 14.58 0.47
C THR A 213 5.58 14.17 1.90
N LEU A 214 4.84 14.77 2.85
CA LEU A 214 4.84 14.43 4.27
C LEU A 214 3.40 14.34 4.75
N SER A 215 3.01 13.16 5.28
CA SER A 215 1.73 12.90 5.91
C SER A 215 1.89 12.92 7.44
N PRO A 216 1.31 13.92 8.15
CA PRO A 216 1.55 14.10 9.58
C PRO A 216 0.69 13.19 10.47
N VAL A 217 -0.32 12.54 9.91
CA VAL A 217 -1.27 11.66 10.60
C VAL A 217 -1.47 10.38 9.80
N ASN A 218 -1.87 9.30 10.45
CA ASN A 218 -2.18 8.01 9.84
C ASN A 218 -3.42 7.41 10.53
N GLU A 219 -4.42 7.06 9.74
CA GLU A 219 -5.71 6.51 10.19
C GLU A 219 -6.32 7.32 11.35
N PRO A 220 -6.36 8.66 11.21
CA PRO A 220 -6.53 9.55 12.35
C PRO A 220 -7.89 9.41 13.05
N ASN A 221 -8.99 9.21 12.32
CA ASN A 221 -10.34 9.16 12.90
C ASN A 221 -10.84 7.71 13.07
N THR A 222 -9.93 6.77 13.28
CA THR A 222 -10.29 5.36 13.47
C THR A 222 -10.40 5.03 14.96
N PRO A 223 -11.51 4.39 15.41
CA PRO A 223 -11.81 4.21 16.83
C PRO A 223 -11.11 2.99 17.45
N TYR A 224 -9.88 2.71 17.11
CA TYR A 224 -9.11 1.59 17.66
C TYR A 224 -7.73 1.97 18.21
N TRP A 225 -7.38 3.26 18.27
CA TRP A 225 -6.10 3.71 18.80
C TRP A 225 -6.08 3.72 20.33
N PHE A 226 -6.12 2.52 20.92
CA PHE A 226 -5.97 2.33 22.36
C PHE A 226 -4.51 2.37 22.79
N SER A 227 -4.24 2.91 23.97
CA SER A 227 -2.90 2.90 24.59
C SER A 227 -2.31 1.50 24.77
N THR A 228 -3.16 0.46 24.77
CA THR A 228 -2.79 -0.95 24.84
C THR A 228 -2.55 -1.61 23.50
N ASN A 229 -2.67 -0.87 22.37
CA ASN A 229 -2.37 -1.40 21.05
C ASN A 229 -0.91 -1.82 20.93
N ARG A 230 -0.66 -2.72 19.98
CA ARG A 230 0.67 -3.27 19.71
C ARG A 230 1.36 -2.63 18.51
N GLN A 231 0.96 -1.42 18.14
CA GLN A 231 1.52 -0.62 17.05
C GLN A 231 1.42 0.86 17.37
N GLU A 232 2.25 1.69 16.75
CA GLU A 232 2.11 3.14 16.83
C GLU A 232 0.81 3.59 16.18
N GLY A 233 0.18 4.61 16.76
CA GLY A 233 -1.03 5.26 16.25
C GLY A 233 -1.55 6.32 17.20
N ALA A 234 -2.34 7.22 16.66
CA ALA A 234 -2.97 8.29 17.44
C ALA A 234 -4.29 8.71 16.80
N HIS A 235 -5.33 8.87 17.61
CA HIS A 235 -6.57 9.48 17.17
C HIS A 235 -6.42 10.99 17.02
N TRP A 236 -7.04 11.53 15.97
CA TRP A 236 -7.14 12.95 15.65
C TRP A 236 -8.55 13.24 15.12
N SER A 237 -9.32 14.02 15.84
CA SER A 237 -10.59 14.54 15.30
C SER A 237 -10.33 15.40 14.05
N PRO A 238 -11.33 15.61 13.17
CA PRO A 238 -11.16 16.47 11.98
C PRO A 238 -10.71 17.89 12.32
N GLU A 239 -11.10 18.42 13.50
CA GLU A 239 -10.64 19.70 14.02
C GLU A 239 -9.15 19.67 14.40
N ALA A 240 -8.69 18.61 15.05
CA ALA A 240 -7.27 18.43 15.41
C ALA A 240 -6.42 18.22 14.16
N GLN A 241 -6.89 17.43 13.22
CA GLN A 241 -6.25 17.27 11.91
C GLN A 241 -6.12 18.62 11.20
N SER A 242 -7.18 19.45 11.20
CA SER A 242 -7.15 20.79 10.60
C SER A 242 -6.07 21.67 11.19
N ARG A 243 -5.96 21.71 12.52
CA ARG A 243 -4.89 22.46 13.20
C ARG A 243 -3.51 21.93 12.83
N MET A 244 -3.36 20.61 12.76
CA MET A 244 -2.08 19.95 12.40
C MET A 244 -1.65 20.27 10.97
N PHE A 245 -2.55 20.16 9.98
CA PHE A 245 -2.23 20.48 8.58
C PHE A 245 -1.84 21.94 8.39
N VAL A 246 -2.55 22.86 9.05
CA VAL A 246 -2.24 24.30 9.00
C VAL A 246 -0.91 24.59 9.68
N ALA A 247 -0.65 23.99 10.85
CA ALA A 247 0.62 24.14 11.55
C ALA A 247 1.81 23.61 10.71
N LEU A 248 1.65 22.44 10.08
CA LEU A 248 2.67 21.86 9.24
C LEU A 248 2.93 22.71 7.99
N ALA A 249 1.89 23.22 7.34
CA ALA A 249 2.03 24.09 6.17
C ALA A 249 2.85 25.34 6.50
N ARG A 250 2.57 25.96 7.67
CA ARG A 250 3.32 27.10 8.15
C ARG A 250 4.79 26.75 8.38
N VAL A 251 5.07 25.68 9.12
CA VAL A 251 6.44 25.26 9.46
C VAL A 251 7.25 24.92 8.20
N LEU A 252 6.67 24.19 7.25
CA LEU A 252 7.35 23.87 5.98
C LEU A 252 7.68 25.15 5.19
N SER A 253 6.75 26.10 5.13
CA SER A 253 6.95 27.39 4.46
C SER A 253 8.04 28.22 5.13
N GLU A 254 8.01 28.37 6.47
CA GLU A 254 9.01 29.10 7.26
C GLU A 254 10.41 28.49 7.12
N SER A 255 10.49 27.16 6.98
CA SER A 255 11.74 26.42 6.77
C SER A 255 12.21 26.39 5.31
N GLY A 256 11.48 26.99 4.38
CA GLY A 256 11.81 26.99 2.96
C GLY A 256 11.76 25.60 2.28
N MET A 257 11.15 24.61 2.92
CA MET A 257 11.02 23.26 2.38
C MET A 257 10.07 23.22 1.20
N LYS A 258 10.37 22.35 0.24
CA LYS A 258 9.54 22.11 -0.95
C LYS A 258 8.67 20.87 -0.82
N THR A 259 8.76 20.17 0.31
CA THR A 259 7.94 19.00 0.63
C THR A 259 6.48 19.42 0.73
N GLU A 260 5.61 18.75 0.02
CA GLU A 260 4.16 18.99 0.02
C GLU A 260 3.48 18.18 1.11
N ILE A 261 2.27 18.54 1.48
CA ILE A 261 1.49 17.81 2.50
C ILE A 261 0.60 16.77 1.82
N ALA A 262 0.66 15.54 2.31
CA ALA A 262 -0.29 14.48 2.01
C ALA A 262 -1.23 14.24 3.20
N GLY A 263 -2.43 13.75 2.94
CA GLY A 263 -3.41 13.39 3.96
C GLY A 263 -4.84 13.37 3.42
N PRO A 264 -5.83 13.03 4.26
CA PRO A 264 -5.71 12.68 5.69
C PRO A 264 -5.15 11.29 5.99
N ASP A 265 -4.93 10.41 5.00
CA ASP A 265 -4.36 9.07 5.17
C ASP A 265 -5.27 8.14 6.01
N GLU A 266 -6.56 8.20 5.74
CA GLU A 266 -7.58 7.48 6.49
C GLU A 266 -7.67 6.01 6.11
N THR A 267 -8.10 5.16 7.08
CA THR A 267 -8.20 3.70 7.01
C THR A 267 -8.99 3.22 5.79
N ASN A 268 -10.01 3.97 5.40
CA ASN A 268 -10.91 3.59 4.33
C ASN A 268 -11.67 4.81 3.77
N PRO A 269 -12.33 4.66 2.60
CA PRO A 269 -13.08 5.75 1.98
C PRO A 269 -14.18 6.36 2.85
N GLN A 270 -14.83 5.58 3.74
CA GLN A 270 -15.93 6.10 4.56
C GLN A 270 -15.44 7.06 5.63
N THR A 271 -14.38 6.69 6.37
CA THR A 271 -13.73 7.57 7.33
C THR A 271 -13.10 8.78 6.64
N PHE A 272 -12.52 8.59 5.45
CA PHE A 272 -12.03 9.70 4.63
C PHE A 272 -13.14 10.74 4.33
N PHE A 273 -14.36 10.32 4.00
CA PHE A 273 -15.45 11.28 3.76
C PHE A 273 -15.81 12.07 4.99
N MET A 274 -15.84 11.43 6.16
CA MET A 274 -16.12 12.10 7.43
C MET A 274 -15.06 13.15 7.73
N ASP A 275 -13.80 12.79 7.60
CA ASP A 275 -12.69 13.70 7.81
C ASP A 275 -12.67 14.83 6.79
N TRP A 276 -12.77 14.49 5.50
CA TRP A 276 -12.76 15.50 4.46
C TRP A 276 -13.91 16.51 4.62
N ALA A 277 -15.08 16.06 5.05
CA ALA A 277 -16.20 16.97 5.34
C ALA A 277 -15.88 17.90 6.52
N GLY A 278 -15.27 17.39 7.59
CA GLY A 278 -14.94 18.12 8.83
C GLY A 278 -13.69 18.98 8.75
N LEU A 279 -12.78 18.74 7.79
CA LEU A 279 -11.58 19.55 7.63
C LEU A 279 -11.92 21.00 7.27
N SER A 280 -11.20 21.95 7.87
CA SER A 280 -11.28 23.37 7.54
C SER A 280 -10.85 23.66 6.10
N ALA A 281 -11.29 24.79 5.55
CA ALA A 281 -10.90 25.23 4.20
C ALA A 281 -9.36 25.39 4.09
N ASP A 282 -8.72 25.93 5.12
CA ASP A 282 -7.26 26.12 5.15
C ASP A 282 -6.51 24.79 5.18
N ALA A 283 -6.99 23.80 5.94
CA ALA A 283 -6.44 22.45 5.96
C ALA A 283 -6.56 21.77 4.59
N LYS A 284 -7.76 21.84 3.98
CA LYS A 284 -7.97 21.35 2.62
C LYS A 284 -7.05 22.04 1.60
N ALA A 285 -6.84 23.35 1.73
CA ALA A 285 -5.93 24.10 0.86
C ALA A 285 -4.45 23.70 1.08
N ALA A 286 -4.06 23.35 2.30
CA ALA A 286 -2.72 22.91 2.63
C ALA A 286 -2.38 21.54 2.04
N ILE A 287 -3.32 20.61 2.01
CA ILE A 287 -3.15 19.26 1.45
C ILE A 287 -3.01 19.35 -0.07
N ARG A 288 -1.91 18.82 -0.62
CA ARG A 288 -1.63 18.76 -2.07
C ARG A 288 -1.84 17.38 -2.67
N GLN A 289 -1.82 16.35 -1.84
CA GLN A 289 -2.04 14.98 -2.22
C GLN A 289 -3.04 14.34 -1.25
N ILE A 290 -4.09 13.76 -1.79
CA ILE A 290 -5.01 12.93 -1.01
C ILE A 290 -4.40 11.56 -0.88
N ASN A 291 -4.19 11.12 0.36
CA ASN A 291 -3.87 9.76 0.74
C ASN A 291 -5.11 9.12 1.36
N VAL A 292 -5.43 7.90 0.93
CA VAL A 292 -6.50 7.08 1.50
C VAL A 292 -6.08 5.62 1.50
N HIS A 293 -6.37 4.91 2.59
CA HIS A 293 -6.22 3.46 2.64
C HIS A 293 -7.44 2.77 2.05
N SER A 294 -7.33 1.49 1.78
CA SER A 294 -8.37 0.73 1.10
C SER A 294 -8.73 -0.56 1.83
N TYR A 295 -8.79 -0.51 3.17
CA TYR A 295 -9.17 -1.67 3.98
C TYR A 295 -10.66 -2.02 3.88
N GLU A 296 -11.50 -1.12 3.36
CA GLU A 296 -12.91 -1.32 3.10
C GLU A 296 -13.28 -1.13 1.62
N TRP A 297 -14.37 -1.76 1.18
CA TRP A 297 -14.74 -1.83 -0.24
C TRP A 297 -15.64 -0.68 -0.72
N ILE A 298 -16.33 0.00 0.20
CA ILE A 298 -17.40 0.96 -0.13
C ILE A 298 -16.84 2.38 -0.27
N GLY A 299 -17.36 3.14 -1.24
CA GLY A 299 -17.09 4.58 -1.37
C GLY A 299 -15.88 4.96 -2.24
N LYS A 300 -15.16 4.02 -2.83
CA LYS A 300 -13.92 4.27 -3.57
C LYS A 300 -14.06 5.29 -4.72
N SER A 301 -15.14 5.24 -5.49
CA SER A 301 -15.38 6.20 -6.59
C SER A 301 -15.57 7.63 -6.09
N GLY A 302 -16.25 7.82 -4.94
CA GLY A 302 -16.42 9.14 -4.36
C GLY A 302 -15.11 9.80 -3.92
N VAL A 303 -14.09 9.01 -3.54
CA VAL A 303 -12.74 9.55 -3.26
C VAL A 303 -12.13 10.10 -4.55
N SER A 304 -12.27 9.38 -5.66
CA SER A 304 -11.84 9.84 -6.98
C SER A 304 -12.50 11.16 -7.37
N ASP A 305 -13.82 11.27 -7.17
CA ASP A 305 -14.60 12.48 -7.48
C ASP A 305 -14.13 13.70 -6.66
N ILE A 306 -13.81 13.48 -5.37
CA ILE A 306 -13.25 14.54 -4.51
C ILE A 306 -11.85 14.95 -4.99
N ALA A 307 -11.00 14.00 -5.33
CA ALA A 307 -9.65 14.29 -5.81
C ALA A 307 -9.68 15.07 -7.13
N GLU A 308 -10.54 14.68 -8.08
CA GLU A 308 -10.72 15.34 -9.35
C GLU A 308 -11.27 16.76 -9.18
N THR A 309 -12.38 16.93 -8.42
CA THR A 309 -13.00 18.24 -8.19
C THR A 309 -12.10 19.20 -7.44
N SER A 310 -11.27 18.71 -6.53
CA SER A 310 -10.31 19.52 -5.79
C SER A 310 -8.98 19.73 -6.52
N GLY A 311 -8.76 19.07 -7.66
CA GLY A 311 -7.52 19.14 -8.44
C GLY A 311 -6.31 18.53 -7.71
N LYS A 312 -6.53 17.59 -6.79
CA LYS A 312 -5.46 17.01 -5.99
C LYS A 312 -5.02 15.66 -6.54
N ARG A 313 -3.74 15.31 -6.32
CA ARG A 313 -3.27 13.95 -6.59
C ARG A 313 -3.96 12.98 -5.64
N LEU A 314 -4.32 11.81 -6.13
CA LEU A 314 -4.89 10.73 -5.32
C LEU A 314 -3.90 9.55 -5.26
N TRP A 315 -3.58 9.10 -4.07
CA TRP A 315 -2.90 7.84 -3.81
C TRP A 315 -3.79 6.89 -3.02
N MET A 316 -3.84 5.65 -3.45
CA MET A 316 -4.15 4.55 -2.55
C MET A 316 -2.86 4.27 -1.77
N SER A 317 -2.77 4.88 -0.59
CA SER A 317 -1.50 5.05 0.13
C SER A 317 -1.15 3.87 1.03
N GLU A 318 -2.13 2.99 1.32
CA GLU A 318 -1.89 1.83 2.16
C GLU A 318 -3.00 0.79 2.04
N VAL A 319 -2.61 -0.46 1.84
CA VAL A 319 -3.41 -1.66 2.12
C VAL A 319 -2.54 -2.90 2.08
N ASP A 320 -2.86 -3.90 2.86
CA ASP A 320 -2.49 -5.30 2.69
C ASP A 320 -3.66 -6.18 3.15
N LEU A 321 -3.62 -7.45 2.85
CA LEU A 321 -4.70 -8.37 3.17
C LEU A 321 -4.16 -9.65 3.81
N SER A 322 -4.83 -10.04 4.90
CA SER A 322 -4.66 -11.33 5.55
C SER A 322 -6.04 -11.92 5.83
N PRO A 323 -6.62 -12.66 4.87
CA PRO A 323 -7.95 -13.24 5.04
C PRO A 323 -8.02 -14.07 6.34
N SER A 324 -8.98 -13.76 7.20
CA SER A 324 -9.07 -14.30 8.57
C SER A 324 -9.33 -15.81 8.65
N ASN A 325 -9.91 -16.37 7.60
CA ASN A 325 -10.24 -17.79 7.48
C ASN A 325 -9.17 -18.60 6.71
N VAL A 326 -8.05 -17.97 6.37
CA VAL A 326 -6.94 -18.61 5.65
C VAL A 326 -5.74 -18.69 6.56
N ARG A 327 -5.35 -19.92 6.92
CA ARG A 327 -4.12 -20.16 7.68
C ARG A 327 -2.91 -19.65 6.90
N GLU A 328 -1.89 -19.14 7.60
CA GLU A 328 -0.64 -18.73 7.00
C GLU A 328 0.00 -19.89 6.23
N ASP A 329 0.16 -19.71 4.92
CA ASP A 329 0.88 -20.61 4.03
C ASP A 329 1.47 -19.78 2.88
N ILE A 330 2.79 -19.82 2.74
CA ILE A 330 3.51 -19.08 1.70
C ILE A 330 3.16 -19.55 0.28
N ASN A 331 2.65 -20.76 0.13
CA ASN A 331 2.28 -21.36 -1.16
C ASN A 331 0.78 -21.24 -1.48
N ASP A 332 -0.04 -20.73 -0.56
CA ASP A 332 -1.47 -20.57 -0.77
C ASP A 332 -1.77 -19.42 -1.73
N MET A 333 -2.54 -19.71 -2.77
CA MET A 333 -2.98 -18.70 -3.75
C MET A 333 -4.10 -17.80 -3.22
N ARG A 334 -4.87 -18.20 -2.21
CA ARG A 334 -6.01 -17.40 -1.73
C ARG A 334 -5.61 -16.00 -1.26
N PRO A 335 -4.56 -15.80 -0.44
CA PRO A 335 -4.09 -14.45 -0.10
C PRO A 335 -3.54 -13.69 -1.31
N ALA A 336 -2.94 -14.39 -2.26
CA ALA A 336 -2.40 -13.80 -3.48
C ALA A 336 -3.50 -13.28 -4.41
N ILE A 337 -4.58 -14.07 -4.57
CA ILE A 337 -5.76 -13.69 -5.34
C ILE A 337 -6.49 -12.52 -4.66
N ALA A 338 -6.64 -12.56 -3.33
CA ALA A 338 -7.26 -11.46 -2.59
C ALA A 338 -6.50 -10.14 -2.82
N LEU A 339 -5.17 -10.16 -2.75
CA LEU A 339 -4.34 -8.97 -3.02
C LEU A 339 -4.51 -8.51 -4.48
N ALA A 340 -4.49 -9.43 -5.44
CA ALA A 340 -4.64 -9.09 -6.86
C ALA A 340 -6.01 -8.47 -7.16
N GLN A 341 -7.09 -9.02 -6.58
CA GLN A 341 -8.44 -8.45 -6.70
C GLN A 341 -8.54 -7.06 -6.04
N GLN A 342 -7.89 -6.87 -4.88
CA GLN A 342 -7.82 -5.57 -4.23
C GLN A 342 -7.19 -4.52 -5.15
N ILE A 343 -6.06 -4.84 -5.77
CA ILE A 343 -5.37 -3.94 -6.72
C ILE A 343 -6.29 -3.58 -7.89
N VAL A 344 -6.91 -4.59 -8.52
CA VAL A 344 -7.80 -4.36 -9.66
C VAL A 344 -8.99 -3.49 -9.25
N THR A 345 -9.60 -3.78 -8.11
CA THR A 345 -10.75 -3.02 -7.59
C THR A 345 -10.37 -1.58 -7.25
N ASP A 346 -9.24 -1.36 -6.57
CA ASP A 346 -8.78 -0.03 -6.20
C ASP A 346 -8.53 0.82 -7.43
N ILE A 347 -7.80 0.28 -8.41
CA ILE A 347 -7.47 1.03 -9.61
C ILE A 347 -8.71 1.32 -10.45
N ASN A 348 -9.57 0.32 -10.68
CA ASN A 348 -10.79 0.51 -11.48
C ASN A 348 -11.80 1.45 -10.81
N SER A 349 -11.84 1.53 -9.46
CA SER A 349 -12.82 2.34 -8.74
C SER A 349 -12.33 3.71 -8.32
N MET A 350 -11.05 3.84 -7.90
CA MET A 350 -10.48 5.10 -7.42
C MET A 350 -9.62 5.81 -8.48
N ASN A 351 -9.11 5.07 -9.47
CA ASN A 351 -8.17 5.59 -10.47
C ASN A 351 -6.99 6.37 -9.84
N PRO A 352 -6.28 5.80 -8.83
CA PRO A 352 -5.24 6.48 -8.10
C PRO A 352 -3.99 6.63 -8.97
N ARG A 353 -3.20 7.67 -8.72
CA ARG A 353 -1.89 7.85 -9.38
C ARG A 353 -0.81 6.93 -8.85
N ALA A 354 -0.97 6.39 -7.64
CA ALA A 354 -0.05 5.41 -7.07
C ALA A 354 -0.82 4.40 -6.21
N TRP A 355 -0.26 3.21 -6.11
CA TRP A 355 -0.76 2.15 -5.24
C TRP A 355 0.37 1.67 -4.33
N VAL A 356 0.17 1.73 -3.02
CA VAL A 356 1.20 1.46 -2.02
C VAL A 356 0.74 0.35 -1.07
N LEU A 357 1.56 -0.68 -0.96
CA LEU A 357 1.34 -1.79 -0.05
C LEU A 357 1.67 -1.34 1.40
N TRP A 358 0.93 -1.85 2.40
CA TRP A 358 1.23 -1.55 3.79
C TRP A 358 2.67 -1.91 4.13
N GLN A 359 3.05 -3.21 4.02
CA GLN A 359 4.43 -3.62 4.22
C GLN A 359 4.82 -4.84 3.38
N ALA A 360 6.00 -4.75 2.79
CA ALA A 360 6.47 -5.81 1.91
C ALA A 360 7.02 -7.02 2.66
N VAL A 361 7.60 -6.83 3.84
CA VAL A 361 8.20 -7.90 4.64
C VAL A 361 7.51 -7.98 6.00
N GLU A 362 7.00 -9.14 6.34
CA GLU A 362 6.33 -9.41 7.63
C GLU A 362 7.17 -10.36 8.47
N ASN A 363 7.10 -10.17 9.79
CA ASN A 363 7.75 -11.08 10.72
C ASN A 363 7.15 -12.48 10.63
N LYS A 364 8.02 -13.47 10.47
CA LYS A 364 7.66 -14.88 10.53
C LYS A 364 7.42 -15.26 11.99
N SER A 365 6.19 -15.56 12.35
CA SER A 365 5.86 -16.01 13.70
C SER A 365 5.81 -17.52 13.78
N SER A 366 6.47 -18.09 14.78
CA SER A 366 6.31 -19.51 15.16
C SER A 366 5.04 -19.76 15.98
N ASP A 367 4.44 -18.72 16.55
CA ASP A 367 3.18 -18.79 17.27
C ASP A 367 1.98 -18.72 16.32
N PRO A 368 1.15 -19.78 16.24
CA PRO A 368 -0.03 -19.77 15.37
C PRO A 368 -1.02 -18.63 15.65
N LYS A 369 -1.02 -18.08 16.88
CA LYS A 369 -1.87 -16.94 17.24
C LYS A 369 -1.40 -15.61 16.65
N ASN A 370 -0.12 -15.54 16.29
CA ASN A 370 0.50 -14.38 15.67
C ASN A 370 0.82 -14.62 14.18
N SER A 371 0.46 -15.78 13.63
CA SER A 371 0.64 -16.08 12.23
C SER A 371 -0.41 -15.33 11.40
N SER A 372 0.00 -14.83 10.25
CA SER A 372 -0.88 -14.06 9.36
C SER A 372 -0.39 -14.16 7.91
N ASN A 373 -1.26 -13.84 6.96
CA ASN A 373 -0.89 -13.73 5.55
C ASN A 373 -0.48 -12.29 5.15
N TRP A 374 -0.17 -11.41 6.13
CA TRP A 374 0.42 -10.11 5.84
C TRP A 374 1.80 -10.25 5.21
N GLY A 375 2.18 -9.26 4.39
CA GLY A 375 3.47 -9.19 3.71
C GLY A 375 3.57 -10.06 2.46
N LEU A 376 4.53 -9.70 1.63
CA LEU A 376 4.91 -10.44 0.42
C LEU A 376 6.04 -11.42 0.70
N ILE A 377 6.85 -11.11 1.70
CA ILE A 377 8.03 -11.85 2.15
C ILE A 377 7.87 -12.09 3.64
N LYS A 378 8.11 -13.32 4.08
CA LYS A 378 8.20 -13.67 5.50
C LYS A 378 9.66 -13.75 5.92
N ALA A 379 10.05 -13.04 6.98
CA ALA A 379 11.43 -13.06 7.50
C ALA A 379 11.44 -13.18 9.02
N ASP A 380 12.44 -13.85 9.57
CA ASP A 380 12.63 -13.95 11.02
C ASP A 380 13.29 -12.67 11.56
N PHE A 381 12.50 -11.81 12.18
CA PHE A 381 12.98 -10.56 12.77
C PHE A 381 13.79 -10.74 14.06
N SER A 382 13.74 -11.93 14.67
CA SER A 382 14.52 -12.23 15.87
C SER A 382 15.98 -12.58 15.56
N ASN A 383 16.28 -12.96 14.31
CA ASN A 383 17.62 -13.37 13.90
C ASN A 383 18.19 -12.41 12.82
N LEU A 384 18.88 -11.38 13.29
CA LEU A 384 19.45 -10.36 12.38
C LEU A 384 20.58 -10.92 11.49
N GLU A 385 21.27 -11.96 11.94
CA GLU A 385 22.38 -12.58 11.23
C GLU A 385 21.94 -13.56 10.13
N ARG A 386 20.79 -14.25 10.37
CA ARG A 386 20.21 -15.22 9.42
C ARG A 386 18.69 -15.17 9.48
N PRO A 387 18.06 -14.19 8.82
CA PRO A 387 16.61 -13.92 8.95
C PRO A 387 15.70 -14.95 8.27
N ASP A 388 16.19 -16.02 7.67
CA ASP A 388 15.43 -17.11 7.00
C ASP A 388 14.16 -16.57 6.28
N TYR A 389 14.34 -15.72 5.29
CA TYR A 389 13.22 -15.14 4.58
C TYR A 389 12.68 -16.04 3.47
N ARG A 390 11.37 -15.94 3.20
CA ARG A 390 10.64 -16.72 2.21
C ARG A 390 9.69 -15.82 1.40
N LEU A 391 9.68 -15.99 0.09
CA LEU A 391 8.69 -15.35 -0.79
C LEU A 391 7.36 -16.08 -0.69
N THR A 392 6.25 -15.33 -0.65
CA THR A 392 4.90 -15.87 -0.66
C THR A 392 4.31 -15.82 -2.08
N LYS A 393 3.18 -16.49 -2.30
CA LYS A 393 2.42 -16.34 -3.56
C LYS A 393 1.95 -14.91 -3.80
N LYS A 394 1.75 -14.10 -2.73
CA LYS A 394 1.45 -12.67 -2.86
C LYS A 394 2.56 -11.90 -3.57
N TYR A 395 3.83 -12.22 -3.30
CA TYR A 395 4.97 -11.59 -3.98
C TYR A 395 4.86 -11.75 -5.51
N TRP A 396 4.58 -12.96 -5.96
CA TRP A 396 4.49 -13.28 -7.38
C TRP A 396 3.22 -12.72 -8.03
N ALA A 397 2.10 -12.72 -7.31
CA ALA A 397 0.87 -12.05 -7.76
C ALA A 397 1.08 -10.54 -7.90
N PHE A 398 1.77 -9.90 -6.96
CA PHE A 398 2.09 -8.48 -7.04
C PHE A 398 3.05 -8.19 -8.20
N ALA A 399 4.02 -9.07 -8.46
CA ALA A 399 4.93 -8.97 -9.60
C ALA A 399 4.22 -8.96 -10.96
N ASN A 400 3.03 -9.61 -11.08
CA ASN A 400 2.19 -9.55 -12.29
C ASN A 400 1.74 -8.12 -12.63
N PHE A 401 1.72 -7.20 -11.69
CA PHE A 401 1.40 -5.79 -11.88
C PHE A 401 2.68 -4.95 -11.98
N THR A 402 3.52 -5.01 -10.95
CA THR A 402 4.58 -4.03 -10.73
C THR A 402 5.69 -4.09 -11.75
N ARG A 403 6.00 -5.27 -12.28
CA ARG A 403 7.07 -5.46 -13.26
C ARG A 403 6.70 -4.95 -14.65
N PHE A 404 5.41 -4.88 -14.96
CA PHE A 404 4.94 -4.59 -16.32
C PHE A 404 4.24 -3.24 -16.44
N ILE A 405 3.50 -2.81 -15.43
CA ILE A 405 2.86 -1.48 -15.42
C ILE A 405 3.79 -0.54 -14.66
N ARG A 406 4.47 0.32 -15.40
CA ARG A 406 5.54 1.19 -14.89
C ARG A 406 5.08 2.64 -14.77
N PRO A 407 5.85 3.54 -14.10
CA PRO A 407 5.57 4.98 -14.13
C PRO A 407 5.35 5.49 -15.55
N GLY A 408 4.33 6.34 -15.72
CA GLY A 408 3.93 6.90 -17.00
C GLY A 408 2.83 6.13 -17.75
N TYR A 409 2.58 4.86 -17.40
CA TYR A 409 1.41 4.14 -17.92
C TYR A 409 0.11 4.83 -17.52
N ARG A 410 -0.96 4.56 -18.26
CA ARG A 410 -2.32 5.04 -17.98
C ARG A 410 -3.27 3.86 -17.91
N PHE A 411 -4.09 3.83 -16.89
CA PHE A 411 -5.13 2.80 -16.77
C PHE A 411 -6.33 3.16 -17.65
N LEU A 412 -6.96 2.12 -18.18
CA LEU A 412 -8.11 2.19 -19.05
C LEU A 412 -9.28 1.45 -18.40
N LYS A 413 -10.46 2.05 -18.39
CA LYS A 413 -11.65 1.39 -17.84
C LYS A 413 -12.02 0.19 -18.69
N SER A 414 -12.27 -0.95 -18.04
CA SER A 414 -12.83 -2.15 -18.66
C SER A 414 -14.17 -2.50 -17.99
N ASP A 415 -15.03 -3.24 -18.70
CA ASP A 415 -16.30 -3.74 -18.17
C ASP A 415 -16.14 -5.09 -17.44
N ASP A 416 -14.94 -5.66 -17.40
CA ASP A 416 -14.65 -6.85 -16.61
C ASP A 416 -14.06 -6.45 -15.24
N PRO A 417 -14.71 -6.82 -14.12
CA PRO A 417 -14.29 -6.42 -12.78
C PRO A 417 -12.99 -7.06 -12.30
N ASP A 418 -12.57 -8.16 -12.94
CA ASP A 418 -11.36 -8.90 -12.59
C ASP A 418 -10.21 -8.63 -13.60
N ALA A 419 -10.37 -7.67 -14.50
CA ALA A 419 -9.34 -7.28 -15.45
C ALA A 419 -8.87 -5.83 -15.24
N LEU A 420 -7.57 -5.64 -15.37
CA LEU A 420 -6.92 -4.34 -15.40
C LEU A 420 -6.22 -4.16 -16.73
N VAL A 421 -6.46 -3.03 -17.38
CA VAL A 421 -5.83 -2.69 -18.65
C VAL A 421 -5.04 -1.40 -18.48
N ALA A 422 -3.79 -1.40 -18.94
CA ALA A 422 -2.94 -0.22 -18.94
C ALA A 422 -2.21 -0.06 -20.28
N GLU A 423 -2.00 1.18 -20.71
CA GLU A 423 -1.21 1.50 -21.88
C GLU A 423 -0.07 2.45 -21.56
N ASN A 424 1.02 2.28 -22.25
CA ASN A 424 2.11 3.27 -22.26
C ASN A 424 1.95 4.17 -23.49
N PRO A 425 1.66 5.47 -23.31
CA PRO A 425 1.43 6.38 -24.43
C PRO A 425 2.68 6.67 -25.26
N GLU A 426 3.90 6.45 -24.71
CA GLU A 426 5.17 6.68 -25.40
C GLU A 426 5.59 5.49 -26.28
N THR A 427 5.43 4.26 -25.76
CA THR A 427 5.84 3.03 -26.46
C THR A 427 4.68 2.33 -27.17
N ASN A 428 3.45 2.68 -26.85
CA ASN A 428 2.23 1.99 -27.23
C ASN A 428 2.14 0.52 -26.74
N ASP A 429 2.89 0.17 -25.72
CA ASP A 429 2.72 -1.11 -25.05
C ASP A 429 1.35 -1.16 -24.37
N VAL A 430 0.74 -2.34 -24.39
CA VAL A 430 -0.49 -2.60 -23.65
C VAL A 430 -0.23 -3.75 -22.67
N VAL A 431 -0.59 -3.56 -21.43
CA VAL A 431 -0.52 -4.56 -20.38
C VAL A 431 -1.93 -4.88 -19.91
N ILE A 432 -2.27 -6.15 -19.89
CA ILE A 432 -3.54 -6.66 -19.38
C ILE A 432 -3.21 -7.60 -18.22
N VAL A 433 -3.81 -7.36 -17.07
CA VAL A 433 -3.73 -8.27 -15.93
C VAL A 433 -5.14 -8.80 -15.66
N ALA A 434 -5.30 -10.13 -15.77
CA ALA A 434 -6.55 -10.83 -15.46
C ALA A 434 -6.38 -11.65 -14.19
N VAL A 435 -7.30 -11.48 -13.25
CA VAL A 435 -7.38 -12.25 -12.02
C VAL A 435 -8.53 -13.24 -12.16
N ASN A 436 -8.29 -14.52 -11.88
CA ASN A 436 -9.34 -15.51 -11.83
C ASN A 436 -9.50 -16.05 -10.41
N PRO A 437 -10.43 -15.51 -9.62
CA PRO A 437 -10.69 -15.98 -8.26
C PRO A 437 -11.56 -17.24 -8.22
N GLY A 438 -12.13 -17.63 -9.35
CA GLY A 438 -13.12 -18.69 -9.47
C GLY A 438 -12.52 -20.10 -9.53
N ILE A 439 -13.41 -21.06 -9.65
CA ILE A 439 -13.12 -22.51 -9.77
C ILE A 439 -13.22 -23.01 -11.23
N VAL A 440 -13.50 -22.12 -12.17
CA VAL A 440 -13.60 -22.42 -13.60
C VAL A 440 -12.57 -21.64 -14.40
N SER A 441 -12.11 -22.19 -15.51
CA SER A 441 -11.22 -21.48 -16.42
C SER A 441 -11.95 -20.35 -17.13
N ARG A 442 -11.27 -19.22 -17.36
CA ARG A 442 -11.82 -18.05 -18.07
C ARG A 442 -10.97 -17.73 -19.30
N THR A 443 -11.64 -17.26 -20.35
CA THR A 443 -10.98 -16.59 -21.48
C THR A 443 -11.59 -15.22 -21.65
N LEU A 444 -10.74 -14.17 -21.59
CA LEU A 444 -11.13 -12.80 -21.84
C LEU A 444 -10.63 -12.38 -23.23
N ASP A 445 -11.54 -12.01 -24.10
CA ASP A 445 -11.23 -11.51 -25.43
C ASP A 445 -11.30 -9.96 -25.45
N ILE A 446 -10.16 -9.34 -25.62
CA ILE A 446 -10.00 -7.87 -25.58
C ILE A 446 -9.62 -7.36 -26.97
N ARG A 447 -10.39 -6.42 -27.49
CA ARG A 447 -10.07 -5.75 -28.77
C ARG A 447 -9.15 -4.56 -28.52
N LEU A 448 -8.03 -4.53 -29.25
CA LEU A 448 -7.14 -3.36 -29.27
C LEU A 448 -7.70 -2.28 -30.23
N PRO A 449 -7.53 -0.99 -29.94
CA PRO A 449 -8.26 0.09 -30.62
C PRO A 449 -7.79 0.36 -32.05
N ASP A 450 -6.52 0.03 -32.36
CA ASP A 450 -5.92 0.40 -33.64
C ASP A 450 -5.62 -0.84 -34.51
N PRO A 451 -6.22 -0.95 -35.70
CA PRO A 451 -5.84 -1.97 -36.68
C PRO A 451 -4.35 -1.90 -37.08
N LYS A 452 -3.69 -0.73 -36.94
CA LYS A 452 -2.26 -0.58 -37.17
C LYS A 452 -1.41 -1.22 -36.08
N ARG A 453 -1.95 -1.47 -34.88
CA ARG A 453 -1.33 -2.31 -33.84
C ARG A 453 -1.32 -3.81 -34.21
N GLY A 454 -1.79 -4.17 -35.39
CA GLY A 454 -1.94 -5.55 -35.89
C GLY A 454 -0.64 -6.37 -36.03
N LYS A 455 0.52 -5.79 -35.74
CA LYS A 455 1.80 -6.51 -35.71
C LYS A 455 2.46 -6.26 -34.33
N SER A 456 1.94 -6.91 -33.31
CA SER A 456 2.53 -6.88 -31.97
C SER A 456 3.14 -8.22 -31.63
N THR A 457 4.02 -8.21 -30.63
CA THR A 457 4.52 -9.41 -29.96
C THR A 457 3.91 -9.45 -28.57
N CYS A 458 3.30 -10.58 -28.22
CA CYS A 458 2.72 -10.80 -26.90
C CYS A 458 3.53 -11.81 -26.12
N THR A 459 3.73 -11.50 -24.83
CA THR A 459 4.28 -12.43 -23.85
C THR A 459 3.29 -12.54 -22.70
N THR A 460 2.98 -13.78 -22.30
CA THR A 460 2.09 -14.07 -21.18
C THR A 460 2.91 -14.49 -19.96
N TYR A 461 2.54 -13.99 -18.79
CA TYR A 461 3.13 -14.34 -17.50
C TYR A 461 2.05 -14.85 -16.57
N VAL A 462 2.29 -15.98 -15.89
CA VAL A 462 1.29 -16.66 -15.08
C VAL A 462 1.81 -16.87 -13.66
N THR A 463 0.99 -16.52 -12.68
CA THR A 463 1.15 -16.93 -11.29
C THR A 463 -0.04 -17.76 -10.86
N GLN A 464 0.22 -18.99 -10.42
CA GLN A 464 -0.75 -19.97 -9.94
C GLN A 464 -0.07 -20.93 -8.95
N ALA A 465 -0.76 -22.00 -8.54
CA ALA A 465 -0.25 -22.91 -7.53
C ALA A 465 1.21 -23.37 -7.80
N ASN A 466 1.51 -23.79 -9.04
CA ASN A 466 2.81 -24.36 -9.41
C ASN A 466 3.70 -23.38 -10.18
N ASP A 467 3.21 -22.20 -10.53
CA ASP A 467 3.95 -21.22 -11.32
C ASP A 467 4.11 -19.91 -10.56
N ASN A 468 5.27 -19.32 -10.72
CA ASN A 468 5.66 -18.05 -10.11
C ASN A 468 6.10 -17.10 -11.22
N LEU A 469 5.16 -16.33 -11.78
CA LEU A 469 5.40 -15.43 -12.91
C LEU A 469 6.03 -16.15 -14.11
N ALA A 470 5.55 -17.36 -14.40
CA ALA A 470 6.08 -18.18 -15.49
C ALA A 470 5.78 -17.52 -16.86
N ALA A 471 6.83 -17.28 -17.64
CA ALA A 471 6.74 -16.59 -18.92
C ALA A 471 6.51 -17.57 -20.09
N SER A 472 5.58 -17.23 -20.98
CA SER A 472 5.45 -17.88 -22.28
C SER A 472 6.58 -17.47 -23.25
N LYS A 473 6.80 -18.23 -24.31
CA LYS A 473 7.57 -17.72 -25.44
C LYS A 473 6.82 -16.55 -26.09
N PRO A 474 7.52 -15.48 -26.47
CA PRO A 474 6.89 -14.38 -27.23
C PRO A 474 6.26 -14.90 -28.54
N ALA A 475 5.03 -14.51 -28.80
CA ALA A 475 4.28 -14.90 -30.00
C ALA A 475 3.72 -13.67 -30.73
N ALA A 476 3.49 -13.79 -32.04
CA ALA A 476 2.78 -12.76 -32.78
C ALA A 476 1.35 -12.66 -32.27
N CYS A 477 0.87 -11.44 -32.03
CA CYS A 477 -0.51 -11.18 -31.68
C CYS A 477 -1.08 -10.07 -32.58
N GLY A 478 -2.40 -10.09 -32.78
CA GLY A 478 -3.11 -9.14 -33.63
C GLY A 478 -3.89 -8.10 -32.84
N GLY A 479 -4.83 -7.44 -33.48
CA GLY A 479 -5.73 -6.46 -32.87
C GLY A 479 -6.76 -7.03 -31.87
N ARG A 480 -6.66 -8.31 -31.51
CA ARG A 480 -7.46 -8.98 -30.49
C ARG A 480 -6.52 -9.81 -29.61
N LEU A 481 -6.61 -9.62 -28.32
CA LEU A 481 -5.88 -10.39 -27.34
C LEU A 481 -6.84 -11.35 -26.63
N SER A 482 -6.46 -12.63 -26.56
CA SER A 482 -7.19 -13.64 -25.82
C SER A 482 -6.36 -14.02 -24.60
N VAL A 483 -6.88 -13.71 -23.41
CA VAL A 483 -6.23 -13.99 -22.14
C VAL A 483 -6.92 -15.19 -21.50
N GLN A 484 -6.21 -16.30 -21.44
CA GLN A 484 -6.69 -17.51 -20.76
C GLN A 484 -6.17 -17.53 -19.34
N SER A 485 -7.05 -17.74 -18.36
CA SER A 485 -6.72 -17.86 -16.94
C SER A 485 -7.35 -19.11 -16.34
N LEU A 486 -6.51 -19.92 -15.72
CA LEU A 486 -6.95 -21.08 -14.95
C LEU A 486 -7.57 -20.64 -13.61
N PRO A 487 -8.32 -21.50 -12.92
CA PRO A 487 -8.80 -21.24 -11.57
C PRO A 487 -7.68 -20.78 -10.65
N MET A 488 -7.97 -19.82 -9.76
CA MET A 488 -7.02 -19.31 -8.76
C MET A 488 -5.68 -18.89 -9.38
N SER A 489 -5.72 -18.06 -10.43
CA SER A 489 -4.52 -17.56 -11.11
C SER A 489 -4.54 -16.04 -11.35
N VAL A 490 -3.36 -15.48 -11.53
CA VAL A 490 -3.13 -14.12 -12.04
C VAL A 490 -2.33 -14.24 -13.32
N VAL A 491 -2.86 -13.66 -14.40
CA VAL A 491 -2.27 -13.74 -15.73
C VAL A 491 -2.02 -12.33 -16.26
N THR A 492 -0.79 -12.06 -16.68
CA THR A 492 -0.42 -10.80 -17.34
C THR A 492 -0.07 -11.05 -18.79
N VAL A 493 -0.66 -10.29 -19.69
CA VAL A 493 -0.28 -10.26 -21.11
C VAL A 493 0.32 -8.90 -21.41
N VAL A 494 1.55 -8.91 -21.93
CA VAL A 494 2.24 -7.71 -22.41
C VAL A 494 2.26 -7.75 -23.94
N SER A 495 1.65 -6.75 -24.56
CA SER A 495 1.61 -6.57 -26.00
C SER A 495 2.51 -5.40 -26.38
N THR A 496 3.59 -5.68 -27.08
CA THR A 496 4.57 -4.69 -27.55
C THR A 496 4.46 -4.57 -29.08
N PRO A 497 4.27 -3.36 -29.64
CA PRO A 497 4.26 -3.15 -31.08
C PRO A 497 5.57 -3.63 -31.73
N ARG A 498 5.46 -4.29 -32.88
CA ARG A 498 6.65 -4.60 -33.69
C ARG A 498 7.10 -3.34 -34.42
N LYS A 499 8.37 -3.05 -34.33
CA LYS A 499 9.02 -1.99 -35.10
C LYS A 499 9.04 -2.30 -36.60
#